data_14c1be02f2c1629c0526aa553b2c3df3
#
_entry.id   14c1be02f2c1629c0526aa553b2c3df3
#
_cell.length_a   1.000
_cell.length_b   1.000
_cell.length_c   1.000
_cell.angle_alpha   90.00
_cell.angle_beta   90.00
_cell.angle_gamma   90.00
#
_symmetry.space_group_name_H-M   'P 1'
#
loop_
_entity.id
_entity.type
_entity.pdbx_description
1 polymer ?
#
loop_
_entity_poly.entity_id
_entity_poly.type
_entity_poly.pdbx_seq_one_letter_code
_entity_poly.pdbx_strand_id
1 'polypeptide(L)'
;MRPFISKVYGAILAMVLAGPVLAGTLQDMIDAAADGAEVVPPAGTYVENIVIDHNIVLDGRNGVVIDGGGVDTVVTLKTSGATLKNLTLQNSGRLFTETHAGLYVEGNYNVIRDVRIQNTLFGINIKQSNNNVFRRITIFTGAQPLEMRGDSIRVWYSNDNKFEDNDIQDARDFVIWYSANNIIRNNRIRNGRYGIHFMYAHSNTVEKNEITDCVVGIFMMYANNIVLRDNQILRSWGASGIGVGFKESSGAKVYNNNIVGNAFGIYLDPSPWDPDHPNTFEGNRIAYNGVGIRFLNDWTGNNFSDNSFLSNFTQVLVNGRGTAMREGWNGNHWDDYAGFDKDKDGVGDVPYEIYNYADRLWMEVPHASFFRGGFALAALDFVERLAPFSEPRLLMRETAPLMEPPERLKVQDAPKSALEMLQ
;
A
#
# COMPACT_ATOMS: atom_id res chain seq x y z
N MET A 1 -49.50 6.69 -34.20
CA MET A 1 -49.57 7.62 -33.05
C MET A 1 -49.21 6.87 -31.77
N ARG A 2 -48.07 7.08 -31.25
CA ARG A 2 -47.66 6.59 -29.91
C ARG A 2 -47.24 7.82 -29.10
N PRO A 3 -47.68 8.01 -27.88
CA PRO A 3 -47.33 9.18 -27.07
C PRO A 3 -45.92 9.07 -26.45
N PHE A 4 -45.14 10.12 -26.57
CA PHE A 4 -43.88 10.37 -25.89
C PHE A 4 -44.17 10.58 -24.38
N ILE A 5 -43.56 9.77 -23.53
CA ILE A 5 -43.54 10.00 -22.09
C ILE A 5 -42.17 10.68 -21.78
N SER A 6 -42.19 11.97 -21.47
CA SER A 6 -41.06 12.70 -20.98
C SER A 6 -40.82 12.36 -19.49
N LYS A 7 -39.70 11.77 -19.18
CA LYS A 7 -39.22 11.61 -17.80
C LYS A 7 -38.65 12.92 -17.30
N VAL A 8 -39.36 13.57 -16.40
CA VAL A 8 -38.86 14.71 -15.64
C VAL A 8 -37.93 14.16 -14.55
N TYR A 9 -36.64 14.40 -14.67
CA TYR A 9 -35.68 14.17 -13.59
C TYR A 9 -35.77 15.35 -12.62
N GLY A 10 -36.34 15.11 -11.45
CA GLY A 10 -36.29 16.07 -10.33
C GLY A 10 -34.89 16.11 -9.75
N ALA A 11 -34.16 17.20 -9.98
CA ALA A 11 -32.92 17.48 -9.29
C ALA A 11 -33.25 17.82 -7.82
N ILE A 12 -32.92 16.93 -6.89
CA ILE A 12 -32.94 17.22 -5.48
C ILE A 12 -31.72 18.10 -5.20
N LEU A 13 -31.95 19.41 -5.08
CA LEU A 13 -30.97 20.38 -4.62
C LEU A 13 -30.77 20.15 -3.12
N ALA A 14 -29.73 19.44 -2.71
CA ALA A 14 -29.33 19.33 -1.32
C ALA A 14 -28.86 20.71 -0.87
N MET A 15 -29.70 21.44 -0.14
CA MET A 15 -29.34 22.66 0.54
C MET A 15 -28.38 22.29 1.67
N VAL A 16 -27.07 22.44 1.45
CA VAL A 16 -26.08 22.44 2.53
C VAL A 16 -26.34 23.70 3.32
N LEU A 17 -26.89 23.55 4.52
CA LEU A 17 -26.97 24.62 5.48
C LEU A 17 -25.53 25.01 5.88
N ALA A 18 -24.97 26.00 5.22
CA ALA A 18 -23.73 26.62 5.65
C ALA A 18 -23.99 27.27 7.02
N GLY A 19 -23.37 26.72 8.05
CA GLY A 19 -23.33 27.39 9.37
C GLY A 19 -22.65 28.77 9.26
N PRO A 20 -22.71 29.61 10.31
CA PRO A 20 -22.08 30.91 10.28
C PRO A 20 -20.57 30.79 9.98
N VAL A 21 -20.10 31.54 9.00
CA VAL A 21 -18.68 31.67 8.69
C VAL A 21 -18.10 32.69 9.66
N LEU A 22 -17.17 32.21 10.50
CA LEU A 22 -16.42 33.07 11.43
C LEU A 22 -15.03 33.30 10.84
N ALA A 23 -14.68 34.54 10.52
CA ALA A 23 -13.37 34.88 9.94
C ALA A 23 -12.46 35.50 11.01
N GLY A 24 -11.19 35.03 11.08
CA GLY A 24 -10.12 35.67 11.87
C GLY A 24 -10.20 35.50 13.40
N THR A 25 -11.10 34.66 13.92
CA THR A 25 -11.27 34.53 15.38
C THR A 25 -10.55 33.31 15.96
N LEU A 26 -10.24 32.28 15.17
CA LEU A 26 -9.60 31.08 15.68
C LEU A 26 -8.11 31.29 15.94
N GLN A 27 -7.42 32.03 15.05
CA GLN A 27 -6.01 32.38 15.26
C GLN A 27 -5.86 33.23 16.54
N ASP A 28 -6.74 34.24 16.77
CA ASP A 28 -6.70 35.06 17.98
C ASP A 28 -6.90 34.24 19.27
N MET A 29 -7.77 33.21 19.24
CA MET A 29 -7.97 32.30 20.38
C MET A 29 -6.72 31.41 20.62
N ILE A 30 -6.05 30.99 19.55
CA ILE A 30 -4.81 30.20 19.65
C ILE A 30 -3.71 31.09 20.23
N ASP A 31 -3.50 32.31 19.69
CA ASP A 31 -2.44 33.21 20.10
C ASP A 31 -2.59 33.69 21.56
N ALA A 32 -3.81 33.80 22.05
CA ALA A 32 -4.12 34.19 23.43
C ALA A 32 -3.96 33.03 24.43
N ALA A 33 -3.82 31.76 23.96
CA ALA A 33 -3.74 30.62 24.84
C ALA A 33 -2.36 30.49 25.47
N ALA A 34 -2.29 30.15 26.74
CA ALA A 34 -1.02 29.84 27.40
C ALA A 34 -0.54 28.45 27.01
N ASP A 35 0.78 28.19 27.12
CA ASP A 35 1.36 26.86 26.95
C ASP A 35 0.62 25.82 27.82
N GLY A 36 0.24 24.71 27.20
CA GLY A 36 -0.50 23.62 27.83
C GLY A 36 -2.01 23.87 27.95
N ALA A 37 -2.51 25.02 27.51
CA ALA A 37 -3.95 25.33 27.59
C ALA A 37 -4.76 24.48 26.57
N GLU A 38 -6.03 24.25 26.93
CA GLU A 38 -7.02 23.68 26.00
C GLU A 38 -7.84 24.81 25.36
N VAL A 39 -7.78 24.90 24.04
CA VAL A 39 -8.58 25.83 23.21
C VAL A 39 -9.76 25.03 22.65
N VAL A 40 -10.97 25.44 23.01
CA VAL A 40 -12.22 24.83 22.54
C VAL A 40 -13.03 25.90 21.81
N PRO A 41 -12.83 26.06 20.49
CA PRO A 41 -13.56 27.09 19.74
C PRO A 41 -15.06 26.80 19.65
N PRO A 42 -15.93 27.78 19.54
CA PRO A 42 -17.33 27.57 19.19
C PRO A 42 -17.46 26.74 17.87
N ALA A 43 -18.50 25.92 17.81
CA ALA A 43 -18.79 25.15 16.59
C ALA A 43 -19.07 26.11 15.42
N GLY A 44 -18.46 25.84 14.26
CA GLY A 44 -18.61 26.68 13.08
C GLY A 44 -17.50 26.45 12.07
N THR A 45 -17.57 27.17 10.95
CA THR A 45 -16.55 27.18 9.90
C THR A 45 -15.69 28.43 10.00
N TYR A 46 -14.40 28.24 10.18
CA TYR A 46 -13.39 29.29 10.22
C TYR A 46 -12.65 29.31 8.88
N VAL A 47 -12.80 30.38 8.11
CA VAL A 47 -12.14 30.51 6.78
C VAL A 47 -10.82 31.26 7.00
N GLU A 48 -9.80 30.48 7.35
CA GLU A 48 -8.46 31.01 7.65
C GLU A 48 -7.41 29.92 7.58
N ASN A 49 -6.15 30.31 7.36
CA ASN A 49 -4.98 29.44 7.48
C ASN A 49 -4.35 29.70 8.85
N ILE A 50 -4.34 28.72 9.73
CA ILE A 50 -3.86 28.90 11.10
C ILE A 50 -2.45 28.39 11.32
N VAL A 51 -1.72 29.04 12.21
CA VAL A 51 -0.39 28.64 12.69
C VAL A 51 -0.46 28.36 14.19
N ILE A 52 0.04 27.19 14.59
CA ILE A 52 0.17 26.81 16.00
C ILE A 52 1.66 26.69 16.28
N ASP A 53 2.23 27.65 17.02
CA ASP A 53 3.66 27.77 17.30
C ASP A 53 4.02 27.49 18.76
N HIS A 54 3.05 27.19 19.61
CA HIS A 54 3.23 26.86 21.01
C HIS A 54 2.38 25.64 21.42
N ASN A 55 2.69 25.02 22.55
CA ASN A 55 2.06 23.80 23.00
C ASN A 55 0.64 24.05 23.49
N ILE A 56 -0.36 23.63 22.72
CA ILE A 56 -1.79 23.71 23.11
C ILE A 56 -2.53 22.41 22.79
N VAL A 57 -3.69 22.25 23.38
CA VAL A 57 -4.68 21.26 22.96
C VAL A 57 -5.80 21.98 22.21
N LEU A 58 -5.84 21.83 20.88
CA LEU A 58 -6.97 22.33 20.07
C LEU A 58 -8.03 21.23 19.93
N ASP A 59 -9.19 21.41 20.55
CA ASP A 59 -10.32 20.46 20.52
C ASP A 59 -11.53 21.08 19.80
N GLY A 60 -11.77 20.64 18.58
CA GLY A 60 -12.93 21.09 17.80
C GLY A 60 -14.26 20.45 18.18
N ARG A 61 -14.29 19.50 19.11
CA ARG A 61 -15.50 18.75 19.56
C ARG A 61 -16.39 18.26 18.42
N ASN A 62 -15.79 17.93 17.28
CA ASN A 62 -16.45 17.53 16.02
C ASN A 62 -17.37 18.60 15.40
N GLY A 63 -17.35 19.83 15.89
CA GLY A 63 -18.15 20.95 15.39
C GLY A 63 -17.35 22.04 14.68
N VAL A 64 -16.01 21.95 14.70
CA VAL A 64 -15.13 22.97 14.11
C VAL A 64 -14.64 22.49 12.74
N VAL A 65 -14.78 23.37 11.74
CA VAL A 65 -14.23 23.24 10.40
C VAL A 65 -13.24 24.38 10.17
N ILE A 66 -12.00 24.06 9.82
CA ILE A 66 -11.01 25.03 9.39
C ILE A 66 -10.90 24.91 7.88
N ASP A 67 -11.24 25.99 7.18
CA ASP A 67 -11.29 26.07 5.73
C ASP A 67 -10.19 27.00 5.22
N GLY A 68 -9.23 26.47 4.48
CA GLY A 68 -8.11 27.27 3.95
C GLY A 68 -8.49 28.20 2.80
N GLY A 69 -9.76 28.23 2.38
CA GLY A 69 -10.22 29.13 1.32
C GLY A 69 -9.57 28.89 -0.06
N GLY A 70 -8.94 27.74 -0.26
CA GLY A 70 -8.20 27.42 -1.48
C GLY A 70 -6.80 28.06 -1.55
N VAL A 71 -6.32 28.59 -0.44
CA VAL A 71 -5.02 29.27 -0.34
C VAL A 71 -4.15 28.56 0.70
N ASP A 72 -2.88 28.30 0.36
CA ASP A 72 -1.85 27.76 1.25
C ASP A 72 -2.23 26.45 2.02
N THR A 73 -1.49 26.13 3.07
CA THR A 73 -1.74 25.05 4.02
C THR A 73 -2.79 25.46 5.04
N VAL A 74 -3.75 24.58 5.33
CA VAL A 74 -4.87 24.92 6.21
C VAL A 74 -4.40 25.10 7.65
N VAL A 75 -3.63 24.14 8.18
CA VAL A 75 -3.04 24.22 9.53
C VAL A 75 -1.56 23.98 9.47
N THR A 76 -0.77 24.90 10.01
CA THR A 76 0.67 24.78 10.18
C THR A 76 1.00 24.61 11.66
N LEU A 77 1.47 23.40 12.04
CA LEU A 77 1.86 23.07 13.42
C LEU A 77 3.39 23.14 13.53
N LYS A 78 3.92 24.16 14.17
CA LYS A 78 5.35 24.44 14.37
C LYS A 78 5.76 24.39 15.83
N THR A 79 5.31 23.38 16.56
CA THR A 79 5.62 23.22 17.98
C THR A 79 5.72 21.75 18.36
N SER A 80 6.12 21.48 19.56
CA SER A 80 6.22 20.14 20.12
C SER A 80 5.24 19.97 21.30
N GLY A 81 4.67 18.75 21.42
CA GLY A 81 3.78 18.39 22.52
C GLY A 81 2.32 18.82 22.33
N ALA A 82 1.96 19.48 21.24
CA ALA A 82 0.60 19.91 20.98
C ALA A 82 -0.34 18.74 20.62
N THR A 83 -1.63 18.96 20.85
CA THR A 83 -2.69 18.02 20.47
C THR A 83 -3.72 18.69 19.57
N LEU A 84 -4.00 18.11 18.40
CA LEU A 84 -5.10 18.50 17.52
C LEU A 84 -6.12 17.36 17.51
N LYS A 85 -7.37 17.65 17.83
CA LYS A 85 -8.40 16.60 17.90
C LYS A 85 -9.80 17.09 17.53
N ASN A 86 -10.62 16.14 17.01
CA ASN A 86 -12.06 16.32 16.80
C ASN A 86 -12.42 17.52 15.90
N LEU A 87 -11.75 17.69 14.76
CA LEU A 87 -11.95 18.81 13.85
C LEU A 87 -11.82 18.38 12.37
N THR A 88 -12.27 19.26 11.48
CA THR A 88 -12.16 19.06 10.02
C THR A 88 -11.27 20.14 9.43
N LEU A 89 -10.32 19.72 8.57
CA LEU A 89 -9.45 20.58 7.78
C LEU A 89 -9.84 20.43 6.31
N GLN A 90 -10.05 21.53 5.60
CA GLN A 90 -10.46 21.45 4.20
C GLN A 90 -9.95 22.61 3.35
N ASN A 91 -10.04 22.43 2.03
CA ASN A 91 -9.80 23.46 1.01
C ASN A 91 -8.43 24.14 1.11
N SER A 92 -7.34 23.33 1.10
CA SER A 92 -5.98 23.88 0.96
C SER A 92 -5.75 24.52 -0.41
N GLY A 93 -4.70 25.31 -0.56
CA GLY A 93 -4.17 25.71 -1.85
C GLY A 93 -3.78 24.53 -2.72
N ARG A 94 -3.44 24.78 -4.00
CA ARG A 94 -3.17 23.76 -5.02
C ARG A 94 -1.77 23.84 -5.62
N LEU A 95 -0.81 24.47 -4.96
CA LEU A 95 0.57 24.57 -5.45
C LEU A 95 1.39 23.37 -4.97
N PHE A 96 1.80 22.53 -5.91
CA PHE A 96 2.65 21.36 -5.66
C PHE A 96 4.05 21.75 -5.16
N THR A 97 4.59 22.85 -5.67
CA THR A 97 5.92 23.36 -5.29
C THR A 97 6.00 23.77 -3.82
N GLU A 98 4.88 24.30 -3.31
CA GLU A 98 4.76 24.74 -1.91
C GLU A 98 4.20 23.64 -1.00
N THR A 99 3.82 22.49 -1.60
CA THR A 99 3.22 21.34 -0.86
C THR A 99 2.04 21.71 0.01
N HIS A 100 1.11 22.54 -0.50
CA HIS A 100 -0.07 22.99 0.23
C HIS A 100 -0.88 21.80 0.77
N ALA A 101 -1.03 21.72 2.07
CA ALA A 101 -1.58 20.57 2.78
C ALA A 101 -2.79 20.91 3.64
N GLY A 102 -3.54 19.90 4.04
CA GLY A 102 -4.50 20.06 5.14
C GLY A 102 -3.77 20.34 6.45
N LEU A 103 -2.68 19.60 6.70
CA LEU A 103 -1.85 19.77 7.90
C LEU A 103 -0.35 19.71 7.53
N TYR A 104 0.40 20.71 7.93
CA TYR A 104 1.86 20.69 7.95
C TYR A 104 2.36 20.56 9.38
N VAL A 105 3.33 19.66 9.61
CA VAL A 105 3.89 19.41 10.94
C VAL A 105 5.40 19.59 10.92
N GLU A 106 5.88 20.48 11.79
CA GLU A 106 7.30 20.71 12.05
C GLU A 106 7.49 20.81 13.58
N GLY A 107 7.66 19.66 14.24
CA GLY A 107 7.81 19.52 15.69
C GLY A 107 7.62 18.09 16.16
N ASN A 108 7.93 17.84 17.40
CA ASN A 108 8.00 16.49 17.96
C ASN A 108 6.92 16.26 19.03
N TYR A 109 6.62 14.99 19.30
CA TYR A 109 5.71 14.56 20.37
C TYR A 109 4.29 15.13 20.27
N ASN A 110 3.85 15.52 19.07
CA ASN A 110 2.50 16.00 18.83
C ASN A 110 1.54 14.81 18.68
N VAL A 111 0.28 15.02 19.04
CA VAL A 111 -0.80 14.06 18.89
C VAL A 111 -1.90 14.64 17.99
N ILE A 112 -2.07 14.05 16.83
CA ILE A 112 -3.13 14.41 15.88
C ILE A 112 -4.09 13.22 15.83
N ARG A 113 -5.34 13.43 16.24
CA ARG A 113 -6.31 12.35 16.29
C ARG A 113 -7.75 12.78 16.07
N ASP A 114 -8.55 11.88 15.53
CA ASP A 114 -9.97 12.15 15.30
C ASP A 114 -10.19 13.38 14.39
N VAL A 115 -9.35 13.50 13.34
CA VAL A 115 -9.32 14.63 12.41
C VAL A 115 -9.77 14.15 11.03
N ARG A 116 -10.61 14.95 10.38
CA ARG A 116 -10.98 14.77 8.97
C ARG A 116 -10.22 15.77 8.11
N ILE A 117 -9.56 15.28 7.05
CA ILE A 117 -8.87 16.12 6.06
C ILE A 117 -9.52 15.85 4.70
N GLN A 118 -10.09 16.88 4.09
CA GLN A 118 -10.82 16.72 2.84
C GLN A 118 -10.59 17.88 1.86
N ASN A 119 -10.68 17.56 0.57
CA ASN A 119 -10.48 18.53 -0.52
C ASN A 119 -9.19 19.36 -0.36
N THR A 120 -8.10 18.70 -0.04
CA THR A 120 -6.77 19.29 0.09
C THR A 120 -5.86 18.77 -1.00
N LEU A 121 -4.79 19.47 -1.36
CA LEU A 121 -3.82 18.97 -2.33
C LEU A 121 -3.01 17.83 -1.71
N PHE A 122 -2.30 18.11 -0.60
CA PHE A 122 -1.70 17.09 0.25
C PHE A 122 -2.56 16.93 1.51
N GLY A 123 -2.62 15.70 2.05
CA GLY A 123 -3.31 15.47 3.32
C GLY A 123 -2.48 16.01 4.49
N ILE A 124 -1.41 15.29 4.83
CA ILE A 124 -0.47 15.66 5.91
C ILE A 124 0.95 15.69 5.34
N ASN A 125 1.67 16.79 5.60
CA ASN A 125 3.08 16.95 5.29
C ASN A 125 3.89 17.08 6.59
N ILE A 126 4.78 16.12 6.86
CA ILE A 126 5.56 16.01 8.09
C ILE A 126 7.03 16.20 7.71
N LYS A 127 7.68 17.19 8.30
CA LYS A 127 9.06 17.53 7.99
C LYS A 127 9.89 17.65 9.26
N GLN A 128 11.01 16.91 9.32
CA GLN A 128 11.97 16.94 10.44
C GLN A 128 11.28 16.80 11.82
N SER A 129 10.33 15.86 11.93
CA SER A 129 9.38 15.77 13.04
C SER A 129 9.31 14.33 13.55
N ASN A 130 9.65 14.12 14.80
CA ASN A 130 9.81 12.80 15.38
C ASN A 130 8.80 12.54 16.51
N ASN A 131 8.55 11.25 16.80
CA ASN A 131 7.75 10.81 17.95
C ASN A 131 6.30 11.34 17.96
N ASN A 132 5.74 11.66 16.79
CA ASN A 132 4.37 12.11 16.68
C ASN A 132 3.41 10.93 16.52
N VAL A 133 2.15 11.13 16.92
CA VAL A 133 1.08 10.14 16.78
C VAL A 133 -0.03 10.70 15.89
N PHE A 134 -0.31 9.99 14.79
CA PHE A 134 -1.39 10.27 13.85
C PHE A 134 -2.40 9.12 13.92
N ARG A 135 -3.55 9.34 14.56
CA ARG A 135 -4.50 8.27 14.84
C ARG A 135 -5.95 8.64 14.51
N ARG A 136 -6.68 7.70 13.90
CA ARG A 136 -8.09 7.85 13.51
C ARG A 136 -8.34 9.11 12.68
N ILE A 137 -7.48 9.32 11.70
CA ILE A 137 -7.58 10.41 10.75
C ILE A 137 -8.23 9.88 9.49
N THR A 138 -9.22 10.62 8.99
CA THR A 138 -9.80 10.34 7.67
C THR A 138 -9.20 11.32 6.66
N ILE A 139 -8.60 10.82 5.58
CA ILE A 139 -8.01 11.63 4.51
C ILE A 139 -8.72 11.31 3.19
N PHE A 140 -9.30 12.35 2.59
CA PHE A 140 -9.89 12.31 1.25
C PHE A 140 -9.46 13.56 0.48
N THR A 141 -8.48 13.45 -0.40
CA THR A 141 -7.92 14.63 -1.08
C THR A 141 -8.81 15.16 -2.22
N GLY A 142 -9.85 14.41 -2.59
CA GLY A 142 -10.84 14.80 -3.60
C GLY A 142 -10.83 13.86 -4.82
N ALA A 143 -11.89 13.90 -5.59
CA ALA A 143 -12.12 13.05 -6.77
C ALA A 143 -11.33 13.49 -8.02
N GLN A 144 -10.11 13.98 -7.86
CA GLN A 144 -9.25 14.34 -8.98
C GLN A 144 -8.66 13.09 -9.67
N PRO A 145 -8.32 13.16 -10.97
CA PRO A 145 -7.51 12.14 -11.60
C PRO A 145 -6.22 11.88 -10.81
N LEU A 146 -5.72 10.64 -10.83
CA LEU A 146 -4.60 10.20 -10.00
C LEU A 146 -3.34 11.08 -10.16
N GLU A 147 -3.07 11.53 -11.37
CA GLU A 147 -1.92 12.37 -11.73
C GLU A 147 -1.97 13.77 -11.11
N MET A 148 -3.17 14.23 -10.76
CA MET A 148 -3.41 15.55 -10.16
C MET A 148 -3.56 15.50 -8.64
N ARG A 149 -3.51 14.32 -8.04
CA ARG A 149 -3.58 14.17 -6.58
C ARG A 149 -2.23 14.43 -5.94
N GLY A 150 -2.22 15.01 -4.76
CA GLY A 150 -1.05 15.05 -3.87
C GLY A 150 -0.99 13.82 -2.98
N ASP A 151 0.08 13.70 -2.21
CA ASP A 151 0.26 12.58 -1.29
C ASP A 151 -0.72 12.69 -0.12
N SER A 152 -1.22 11.55 0.36
CA SER A 152 -2.06 11.50 1.55
C SER A 152 -1.28 11.90 2.79
N ILE A 153 -0.13 11.26 2.97
CA ILE A 153 0.80 11.52 4.06
C ILE A 153 2.21 11.53 3.46
N ARG A 154 2.94 12.60 3.69
CA ARG A 154 4.32 12.74 3.30
C ARG A 154 5.19 12.88 4.53
N VAL A 155 6.12 11.96 4.72
CA VAL A 155 7.04 11.91 5.87
C VAL A 155 8.45 12.15 5.34
N TRP A 156 9.07 13.25 5.77
CA TRP A 156 10.39 13.68 5.28
C TRP A 156 11.35 13.92 6.45
N TYR A 157 12.46 13.16 6.50
CA TYR A 157 13.43 13.20 7.61
C TYR A 157 12.78 13.15 8.99
N SER A 158 11.81 12.22 9.18
CA SER A 158 10.96 12.16 10.36
C SER A 158 10.88 10.73 10.88
N ASN A 159 11.36 10.51 12.08
CA ASN A 159 11.54 9.18 12.66
C ASN A 159 10.58 8.92 13.82
N ASP A 160 10.42 7.64 14.17
CA ASP A 160 9.72 7.21 15.38
C ASP A 160 8.25 7.66 15.48
N ASN A 161 7.62 8.00 14.33
CA ASN A 161 6.22 8.39 14.29
C ASN A 161 5.29 7.17 14.20
N LYS A 162 4.06 7.34 14.65
CA LYS A 162 3.02 6.31 14.60
C LYS A 162 1.83 6.78 13.77
N PHE A 163 1.45 5.97 12.80
CA PHE A 163 0.29 6.16 11.94
C PHE A 163 -0.68 5.00 12.18
N GLU A 164 -1.76 5.24 12.92
CA GLU A 164 -2.59 4.20 13.48
C GLU A 164 -4.08 4.44 13.21
N ASP A 165 -4.79 3.38 12.80
CA ASP A 165 -6.25 3.40 12.66
C ASP A 165 -6.78 4.50 11.70
N ASN A 166 -6.00 4.87 10.67
CA ASN A 166 -6.37 5.92 9.72
C ASN A 166 -7.13 5.34 8.52
N ASP A 167 -8.05 6.11 7.96
CA ASP A 167 -8.79 5.80 6.73
C ASP A 167 -8.41 6.78 5.62
N ILE A 168 -7.68 6.29 4.62
CA ILE A 168 -7.08 7.08 3.54
C ILE A 168 -7.68 6.63 2.21
N GLN A 169 -8.24 7.57 1.47
CA GLN A 169 -8.88 7.30 0.20
C GLN A 169 -8.59 8.39 -0.83
N ASP A 170 -8.47 7.97 -2.09
CA ASP A 170 -8.36 8.87 -3.25
C ASP A 170 -7.21 9.90 -3.15
N ALA A 171 -6.11 9.50 -2.56
CA ALA A 171 -4.87 10.26 -2.54
C ALA A 171 -3.82 9.60 -3.45
N ARG A 172 -2.71 10.29 -3.74
CA ARG A 172 -1.68 9.73 -4.60
C ARG A 172 -0.86 8.67 -3.87
N ASP A 173 -0.08 9.07 -2.87
CA ASP A 173 0.85 8.19 -2.16
C ASP A 173 0.77 8.40 -0.64
N PHE A 174 1.06 7.34 0.13
CA PHE A 174 1.59 7.49 1.48
C PHE A 174 3.10 7.28 1.39
N VAL A 175 3.88 8.35 1.41
CA VAL A 175 5.32 8.28 1.18
C VAL A 175 6.13 8.54 2.45
N ILE A 176 7.12 7.68 2.68
CA ILE A 176 8.07 7.77 3.79
C ILE A 176 9.47 7.88 3.18
N TRP A 177 10.08 9.06 3.34
CA TRP A 177 11.32 9.42 2.68
C TRP A 177 12.38 9.84 3.68
N TYR A 178 13.56 9.23 3.62
CA TYR A 178 14.69 9.45 4.56
C TYR A 178 14.25 9.38 6.04
N SER A 179 13.36 8.45 6.37
CA SER A 179 12.70 8.39 7.67
C SER A 179 12.69 6.94 8.19
N ALA A 180 13.04 6.75 9.44
CA ALA A 180 13.22 5.43 10.03
C ALA A 180 12.33 5.19 11.25
N ASN A 181 12.20 3.92 11.65
CA ASN A 181 11.53 3.46 12.87
C ASN A 181 10.06 3.88 12.99
N ASN A 182 9.40 4.25 11.89
CA ASN A 182 7.99 4.59 11.92
C ASN A 182 7.14 3.31 11.96
N ILE A 183 6.00 3.40 12.62
CA ILE A 183 5.02 2.31 12.74
C ILE A 183 3.75 2.73 11.99
N ILE A 184 3.37 1.93 10.99
CA ILE A 184 2.16 2.11 10.20
C ILE A 184 1.27 0.89 10.48
N ARG A 185 0.19 1.06 11.25
CA ARG A 185 -0.64 -0.07 11.65
C ARG A 185 -2.14 0.19 11.62
N ASN A 186 -2.91 -0.85 11.34
CA ASN A 186 -4.38 -0.84 11.30
C ASN A 186 -4.96 0.24 10.37
N ASN A 187 -4.23 0.70 9.37
CA ASN A 187 -4.75 1.70 8.44
C ASN A 187 -5.49 1.02 7.30
N ARG A 188 -6.51 1.71 6.78
CA ARG A 188 -7.18 1.36 5.54
C ARG A 188 -6.78 2.37 4.47
N ILE A 189 -6.18 1.89 3.38
CA ILE A 189 -5.65 2.72 2.30
C ILE A 189 -6.24 2.24 0.97
N ARG A 190 -6.89 3.13 0.23
CA ARG A 190 -7.64 2.76 -0.98
C ARG A 190 -7.45 3.74 -2.12
N ASN A 191 -7.42 3.18 -3.36
CA ASN A 191 -7.48 3.93 -4.60
C ASN A 191 -6.37 5.00 -4.74
N GLY A 192 -5.15 4.61 -4.36
CA GLY A 192 -3.93 5.42 -4.50
C GLY A 192 -3.04 4.94 -5.64
N ARG A 193 -1.93 5.66 -5.88
CA ARG A 193 -0.84 5.18 -6.72
C ARG A 193 0.02 4.19 -5.96
N TYR A 194 0.64 4.62 -4.85
CA TYR A 194 1.29 3.75 -3.89
C TYR A 194 0.52 3.79 -2.58
N GLY A 195 0.05 2.63 -2.13
CA GLY A 195 -0.54 2.51 -0.80
C GLY A 195 0.45 2.95 0.27
N ILE A 196 1.66 2.36 0.27
CA ILE A 196 2.79 2.82 1.09
C ILE A 196 4.07 2.76 0.25
N HIS A 197 4.83 3.86 0.23
CA HIS A 197 6.06 3.99 -0.55
C HIS A 197 7.23 4.39 0.36
N PHE A 198 8.20 3.53 0.50
CA PHE A 198 9.45 3.80 1.21
C PHE A 198 10.54 4.20 0.22
N MET A 199 11.23 5.32 0.50
CA MET A 199 12.38 5.79 -0.25
C MET A 199 13.52 6.15 0.69
N TYR A 200 14.65 5.41 0.63
CA TYR A 200 15.78 5.59 1.56
C TYR A 200 15.33 5.60 3.03
N ALA A 201 14.37 4.74 3.35
CA ALA A 201 13.70 4.72 4.64
C ALA A 201 13.87 3.33 5.27
N HIS A 202 14.58 3.26 6.39
CA HIS A 202 15.00 2.00 6.98
C HIS A 202 14.21 1.65 8.25
N SER A 203 14.18 0.37 8.62
CA SER A 203 13.68 -0.11 9.92
C SER A 203 12.24 0.31 10.26
N ASN A 204 11.39 0.50 9.25
CA ASN A 204 9.98 0.81 9.46
C ASN A 204 9.16 -0.47 9.59
N THR A 205 8.04 -0.39 10.31
CA THR A 205 7.12 -1.51 10.52
C THR A 205 5.75 -1.19 9.93
N VAL A 206 5.24 -2.10 9.10
CA VAL A 206 3.91 -2.04 8.49
C VAL A 206 3.13 -3.28 8.92
N GLU A 207 2.09 -3.09 9.70
CA GLU A 207 1.36 -4.21 10.26
C GLU A 207 -0.16 -4.02 10.27
N LYS A 208 -0.90 -5.09 9.96
CA LYS A 208 -2.37 -5.13 10.04
C LYS A 208 -3.07 -4.03 9.24
N ASN A 209 -2.47 -3.58 8.13
CA ASN A 209 -3.10 -2.61 7.25
C ASN A 209 -3.91 -3.34 6.17
N GLU A 210 -4.98 -2.69 5.72
CA GLU A 210 -5.75 -3.06 4.54
C GLU A 210 -5.44 -2.08 3.41
N ILE A 211 -4.77 -2.57 2.36
CA ILE A 211 -4.36 -1.76 1.21
C ILE A 211 -5.03 -2.34 -0.02
N THR A 212 -5.93 -1.58 -0.65
CA THR A 212 -6.77 -2.11 -1.72
C THR A 212 -6.88 -1.14 -2.89
N ASP A 213 -6.98 -1.69 -4.10
CA ASP A 213 -7.25 -0.93 -5.31
C ASP A 213 -6.22 0.18 -5.61
N CYS A 214 -5.00 0.04 -5.08
CA CYS A 214 -3.87 0.91 -5.41
C CYS A 214 -3.16 0.39 -6.67
N VAL A 215 -2.50 1.27 -7.43
CA VAL A 215 -1.65 0.82 -8.55
C VAL A 215 -0.52 -0.06 -8.02
N VAL A 216 0.09 0.33 -6.90
CA VAL A 216 1.07 -0.45 -6.16
C VAL A 216 0.66 -0.48 -4.69
N GLY A 217 0.59 -1.66 -4.09
CA GLY A 217 0.25 -1.80 -2.67
C GLY A 217 1.34 -1.21 -1.76
N ILE A 218 2.45 -1.91 -1.62
CA ILE A 218 3.62 -1.46 -0.83
C ILE A 218 4.85 -1.53 -1.71
N PHE A 219 5.67 -0.48 -1.72
CA PHE A 219 6.93 -0.48 -2.45
C PHE A 219 8.10 0.01 -1.59
N MET A 220 9.15 -0.79 -1.54
CA MET A 220 10.40 -0.49 -0.84
C MET A 220 11.48 -0.15 -1.85
N MET A 221 11.95 1.10 -1.84
CA MET A 221 13.00 1.58 -2.74
C MET A 221 14.19 2.06 -1.90
N TYR A 222 15.33 1.36 -2.01
CA TYR A 222 16.53 1.64 -1.21
C TYR A 222 16.25 1.64 0.29
N ALA A 223 15.35 0.74 0.73
CA ALA A 223 14.81 0.71 2.09
C ALA A 223 15.11 -0.64 2.75
N ASN A 224 15.94 -0.65 3.78
CA ASN A 224 16.41 -1.86 4.43
C ASN A 224 15.71 -2.13 5.77
N ASN A 225 15.70 -3.40 6.18
CA ASN A 225 15.17 -3.85 7.47
C ASN A 225 13.69 -3.49 7.70
N ILE A 226 12.91 -3.49 6.64
CA ILE A 226 11.47 -3.24 6.72
C ILE A 226 10.76 -4.51 7.22
N VAL A 227 9.81 -4.34 8.14
CA VAL A 227 8.94 -5.41 8.62
C VAL A 227 7.54 -5.22 8.06
N LEU A 228 7.08 -6.18 7.25
CA LEU A 228 5.70 -6.25 6.74
C LEU A 228 5.02 -7.45 7.36
N ARG A 229 3.99 -7.25 8.18
CA ARG A 229 3.28 -8.38 8.80
C ARG A 229 1.78 -8.20 8.89
N ASP A 230 1.06 -9.30 8.73
CA ASP A 230 -0.39 -9.37 8.92
C ASP A 230 -1.19 -8.37 8.06
N ASN A 231 -0.65 -7.92 6.91
CA ASN A 231 -1.32 -6.96 6.04
C ASN A 231 -2.20 -7.67 5.00
N GLN A 232 -3.28 -7.01 4.60
CA GLN A 232 -4.12 -7.35 3.47
C GLN A 232 -3.75 -6.44 2.29
N ILE A 233 -3.19 -6.99 1.22
CA ILE A 233 -2.71 -6.24 0.05
C ILE A 233 -3.42 -6.80 -1.17
N LEU A 234 -4.43 -6.07 -1.63
CA LEU A 234 -5.44 -6.61 -2.52
C LEU A 234 -5.62 -5.75 -3.78
N ARG A 235 -5.76 -6.40 -4.92
CA ARG A 235 -6.22 -5.82 -6.18
C ARG A 235 -5.40 -4.65 -6.70
N SER A 236 -4.08 -4.80 -6.74
CA SER A 236 -3.20 -3.88 -7.45
C SER A 236 -3.11 -4.29 -8.92
N TRP A 237 -3.71 -3.50 -9.82
CA TRP A 237 -3.89 -3.84 -11.22
C TRP A 237 -3.26 -2.83 -12.18
N GLY A 238 -3.21 -3.23 -13.46
CA GLY A 238 -2.59 -2.48 -14.54
C GLY A 238 -1.18 -2.96 -14.85
N ALA A 239 -0.51 -2.31 -15.79
CA ALA A 239 0.85 -2.70 -16.24
C ALA A 239 1.91 -2.67 -15.12
N SER A 240 1.66 -1.88 -14.08
CA SER A 240 2.51 -1.74 -12.89
C SER A 240 1.83 -2.23 -11.61
N GLY A 241 0.82 -3.09 -11.73
CA GLY A 241 0.02 -3.58 -10.62
C GLY A 241 0.82 -4.51 -9.70
N ILE A 242 1.48 -3.97 -8.69
CA ILE A 242 2.36 -4.71 -7.78
C ILE A 242 1.74 -4.74 -6.38
N GLY A 243 1.59 -5.93 -5.79
CA GLY A 243 1.20 -6.06 -4.39
C GLY A 243 2.31 -5.57 -3.47
N VAL A 244 3.46 -6.24 -3.47
CA VAL A 244 4.64 -5.87 -2.68
C VAL A 244 5.85 -5.81 -3.60
N GLY A 245 6.48 -4.64 -3.70
CA GLY A 245 7.62 -4.40 -4.56
C GLY A 245 8.89 -4.02 -3.79
N PHE A 246 10.03 -4.47 -4.34
CA PHE A 246 11.35 -4.18 -3.82
C PHE A 246 12.24 -3.62 -4.92
N LYS A 247 12.99 -2.60 -4.59
CA LYS A 247 14.10 -2.13 -5.41
C LYS A 247 15.31 -1.86 -4.53
N GLU A 248 16.38 -2.63 -4.76
CA GLU A 248 17.65 -2.50 -4.05
C GLU A 248 17.48 -2.39 -2.53
N SER A 249 16.65 -3.31 -1.96
CA SER A 249 16.27 -3.32 -0.55
C SER A 249 16.66 -4.67 0.08
N SER A 250 17.23 -4.62 1.28
CA SER A 250 17.79 -5.79 1.97
C SER A 250 17.24 -5.94 3.39
N GLY A 251 17.32 -7.15 3.94
CA GLY A 251 16.98 -7.45 5.34
C GLY A 251 15.49 -7.33 5.66
N ALA A 252 14.64 -7.30 4.65
CA ALA A 252 13.20 -7.22 4.88
C ALA A 252 12.64 -8.53 5.46
N LYS A 253 11.66 -8.38 6.35
CA LYS A 253 10.90 -9.48 6.95
C LYS A 253 9.44 -9.36 6.56
N VAL A 254 8.99 -10.23 5.67
CA VAL A 254 7.64 -10.23 5.11
C VAL A 254 6.93 -11.50 5.57
N TYR A 255 6.03 -11.37 6.54
CA TYR A 255 5.40 -12.57 7.10
C TYR A 255 3.91 -12.40 7.40
N ASN A 256 3.16 -13.48 7.23
CA ASN A 256 1.72 -13.57 7.47
C ASN A 256 0.87 -12.57 6.67
N ASN A 257 1.35 -12.08 5.52
CA ASN A 257 0.57 -11.17 4.70
C ASN A 257 -0.34 -11.93 3.73
N ASN A 258 -1.47 -11.33 3.40
CA ASN A 258 -2.38 -11.80 2.37
C ASN A 258 -2.22 -10.91 1.12
N ILE A 259 -1.57 -11.44 0.08
CA ILE A 259 -1.21 -10.73 -1.16
C ILE A 259 -2.03 -11.32 -2.30
N VAL A 260 -3.17 -10.71 -2.60
CA VAL A 260 -4.21 -11.36 -3.41
C VAL A 260 -4.72 -10.48 -4.53
N GLY A 261 -4.88 -11.09 -5.70
CA GLY A 261 -5.55 -10.48 -6.84
C GLY A 261 -4.76 -9.31 -7.45
N ASN A 262 -3.43 -9.33 -7.41
CA ASN A 262 -2.57 -8.31 -7.99
C ASN A 262 -2.06 -8.75 -9.38
N ALA A 263 -1.59 -7.84 -10.22
CA ALA A 263 -0.93 -8.25 -11.45
C ALA A 263 0.39 -8.98 -11.14
N PHE A 264 1.16 -8.45 -10.17
CA PHE A 264 2.32 -9.12 -9.58
C PHE A 264 2.15 -9.15 -8.07
N GLY A 265 2.15 -10.34 -7.46
CA GLY A 265 2.06 -10.49 -6.00
C GLY A 265 3.29 -9.87 -5.32
N ILE A 266 4.46 -10.44 -5.57
CA ILE A 266 5.76 -9.95 -5.11
C ILE A 266 6.63 -9.61 -6.33
N TYR A 267 7.30 -8.46 -6.30
CA TYR A 267 8.18 -7.98 -7.36
C TYR A 267 9.54 -7.61 -6.78
N LEU A 268 10.60 -8.22 -7.31
CA LEU A 268 11.98 -8.09 -6.82
C LEU A 268 12.88 -7.51 -7.93
N ASP A 269 13.24 -6.22 -7.79
CA ASP A 269 14.19 -5.49 -8.64
C ASP A 269 15.50 -5.33 -7.85
N PRO A 270 16.62 -5.82 -8.33
CA PRO A 270 17.63 -6.58 -7.58
C PRO A 270 17.55 -6.38 -6.07
N SER A 271 16.93 -7.35 -5.41
CA SER A 271 16.79 -7.37 -3.95
C SER A 271 16.93 -8.81 -3.44
N PRO A 272 17.67 -9.02 -2.31
CA PRO A 272 18.36 -8.01 -1.52
C PRO A 272 19.53 -7.40 -2.30
N TRP A 273 19.79 -6.11 -2.13
CA TRP A 273 21.01 -5.48 -2.69
C TRP A 273 22.28 -6.00 -2.01
N ASP A 274 22.20 -6.25 -0.72
CA ASP A 274 23.24 -6.86 0.11
C ASP A 274 22.85 -8.31 0.42
N PRO A 275 23.49 -9.32 -0.20
CA PRO A 275 23.17 -10.73 0.02
C PRO A 275 23.45 -11.23 1.44
N ASP A 276 24.32 -10.55 2.21
CA ASP A 276 24.58 -10.89 3.61
C ASP A 276 23.39 -10.50 4.54
N HIS A 277 22.47 -9.69 4.01
CA HIS A 277 21.22 -9.30 4.68
C HIS A 277 20.01 -9.76 3.86
N PRO A 278 19.68 -11.06 3.91
CA PRO A 278 18.63 -11.64 3.09
C PRO A 278 17.25 -11.08 3.42
N ASN A 279 16.38 -11.02 2.40
CA ASN A 279 14.96 -10.82 2.61
C ASN A 279 14.29 -12.16 2.94
N THR A 280 13.41 -12.15 3.93
CA THR A 280 12.69 -13.34 4.36
C THR A 280 11.19 -13.18 4.11
N PHE A 281 10.61 -14.17 3.44
CA PHE A 281 9.19 -14.26 3.16
C PHE A 281 8.66 -15.53 3.83
N GLU A 282 7.85 -15.38 4.87
CA GLU A 282 7.40 -16.50 5.68
C GLU A 282 5.90 -16.46 5.93
N GLY A 283 5.22 -17.58 5.66
CA GLY A 283 3.82 -17.74 5.98
C GLY A 283 2.87 -16.77 5.28
N ASN A 284 3.25 -16.26 4.13
CA ASN A 284 2.37 -15.40 3.36
C ASN A 284 1.44 -16.23 2.48
N ARG A 285 0.23 -15.72 2.27
CA ARG A 285 -0.70 -16.20 1.27
C ARG A 285 -0.55 -15.34 0.01
N ILE A 286 -0.08 -15.96 -1.07
CA ILE A 286 0.16 -15.30 -2.37
C ILE A 286 -0.80 -15.96 -3.36
N ALA A 287 -1.94 -15.31 -3.63
CA ALA A 287 -3.04 -16.00 -4.30
C ALA A 287 -3.72 -15.15 -5.39
N TYR A 288 -4.19 -15.82 -6.44
CA TYR A 288 -4.95 -15.22 -7.53
C TYR A 288 -4.26 -14.03 -8.20
N ASN A 289 -2.94 -13.98 -8.18
CA ASN A 289 -2.17 -12.95 -8.85
C ASN A 289 -1.90 -13.36 -10.31
N GLY A 290 -1.66 -12.39 -11.18
CA GLY A 290 -1.18 -12.68 -12.53
C GLY A 290 0.16 -13.41 -12.48
N VAL A 291 1.08 -12.94 -11.65
CA VAL A 291 2.34 -13.63 -11.31
C VAL A 291 2.49 -13.62 -9.80
N GLY A 292 2.73 -14.77 -9.18
CA GLY A 292 2.96 -14.90 -7.74
C GLY A 292 4.21 -14.12 -7.31
N ILE A 293 5.37 -14.52 -7.84
CA ILE A 293 6.65 -13.81 -7.62
C ILE A 293 7.30 -13.50 -8.97
N ARG A 294 7.71 -12.24 -9.13
CA ARG A 294 8.49 -11.80 -10.29
C ARG A 294 9.87 -11.32 -9.88
N PHE A 295 10.90 -11.98 -10.36
CA PHE A 295 12.30 -11.55 -10.28
C PHE A 295 12.67 -10.77 -11.55
N LEU A 296 13.27 -9.60 -11.40
CA LEU A 296 13.71 -8.82 -12.56
C LEU A 296 14.98 -9.40 -13.20
N ASN A 297 15.79 -10.11 -12.42
CA ASN A 297 17.02 -10.77 -12.86
C ASN A 297 17.33 -12.01 -12.01
N ASP A 298 18.41 -12.71 -12.37
CA ASP A 298 18.98 -13.83 -11.62
C ASP A 298 19.81 -13.29 -10.43
N TRP A 299 19.15 -12.99 -9.32
CA TRP A 299 19.78 -12.52 -8.09
C TRP A 299 19.78 -13.63 -7.03
N THR A 300 20.16 -13.32 -5.80
CA THR A 300 20.23 -14.29 -4.71
C THR A 300 20.02 -13.60 -3.37
N GLY A 301 19.62 -14.38 -2.36
CA GLY A 301 19.52 -13.90 -0.99
C GLY A 301 18.08 -13.64 -0.52
N ASN A 302 17.09 -14.18 -1.22
CA ASN A 302 15.73 -14.22 -0.69
C ASN A 302 15.44 -15.62 -0.15
N ASN A 303 14.76 -15.70 0.99
CA ASN A 303 14.31 -16.96 1.59
C ASN A 303 12.79 -16.98 1.64
N PHE A 304 12.21 -18.03 1.07
CA PHE A 304 10.76 -18.25 1.05
C PHE A 304 10.45 -19.53 1.83
N SER A 305 9.74 -19.39 2.96
CA SER A 305 9.37 -20.52 3.80
C SER A 305 7.91 -20.47 4.24
N ASP A 306 7.28 -21.61 4.33
CA ASP A 306 5.90 -21.77 4.82
C ASP A 306 4.87 -20.84 4.14
N ASN A 307 5.12 -20.41 2.90
CA ASN A 307 4.16 -19.62 2.14
C ASN A 307 3.17 -20.54 1.42
N SER A 308 2.02 -19.97 1.07
CA SER A 308 1.03 -20.67 0.26
C SER A 308 0.82 -19.91 -1.05
N PHE A 309 1.14 -20.59 -2.17
CA PHE A 309 0.96 -20.09 -3.53
C PHE A 309 -0.28 -20.75 -4.13
N LEU A 310 -1.34 -19.94 -4.34
CA LEU A 310 -2.65 -20.46 -4.72
C LEU A 310 -3.19 -19.76 -5.96
N SER A 311 -3.47 -20.52 -7.00
CA SER A 311 -4.18 -20.07 -8.21
C SER A 311 -3.60 -18.79 -8.84
N ASN A 312 -2.27 -18.62 -8.75
CA ASN A 312 -1.60 -17.60 -9.52
C ASN A 312 -1.49 -18.08 -10.97
N PHE A 313 -1.67 -17.19 -11.93
CA PHE A 313 -1.57 -17.57 -13.34
C PHE A 313 -0.15 -18.06 -13.71
N THR A 314 0.87 -17.51 -13.06
CA THR A 314 2.24 -17.99 -13.07
C THR A 314 2.76 -17.93 -11.63
N GLN A 315 3.29 -19.03 -11.10
CA GLN A 315 3.80 -19.04 -9.73
C GLN A 315 5.07 -18.19 -9.61
N VAL A 316 6.06 -18.46 -10.45
CA VAL A 316 7.35 -17.76 -10.44
C VAL A 316 7.75 -17.34 -11.85
N LEU A 317 8.17 -16.09 -12.02
CA LEU A 317 8.66 -15.52 -13.27
C LEU A 317 10.04 -14.88 -13.03
N VAL A 318 11.01 -15.17 -13.89
CA VAL A 318 12.31 -14.49 -13.91
C VAL A 318 12.51 -13.84 -15.26
N ASN A 319 12.81 -12.54 -15.31
CA ASN A 319 13.04 -11.85 -16.57
C ASN A 319 14.34 -12.31 -17.24
N GLY A 320 14.33 -12.33 -18.58
CA GLY A 320 15.50 -12.68 -19.39
C GLY A 320 15.89 -14.16 -19.27
N ARG A 321 17.18 -14.44 -19.16
CA ARG A 321 17.73 -15.80 -19.08
C ARG A 321 18.08 -16.24 -17.67
N GLY A 322 17.62 -15.52 -16.64
CA GLY A 322 17.86 -15.84 -15.25
C GLY A 322 17.10 -17.06 -14.75
N THR A 323 17.42 -17.49 -13.53
CA THR A 323 16.71 -18.54 -12.79
C THR A 323 16.48 -18.08 -11.35
N ALA A 324 15.57 -18.72 -10.64
CA ALA A 324 15.37 -18.56 -9.20
C ALA A 324 15.99 -19.73 -8.39
N MET A 325 16.98 -20.40 -8.98
CA MET A 325 17.66 -21.56 -8.37
C MET A 325 18.56 -21.19 -7.20
N ARG A 326 18.95 -19.92 -7.09
CA ARG A 326 19.84 -19.43 -6.02
C ARG A 326 19.09 -18.83 -4.84
N GLU A 327 17.75 -18.82 -4.92
CA GLU A 327 16.89 -18.42 -3.83
C GLU A 327 16.67 -19.58 -2.85
N GLY A 328 16.39 -19.27 -1.59
CA GLY A 328 16.05 -20.27 -0.58
C GLY A 328 14.56 -20.62 -0.65
N TRP A 329 14.25 -21.87 -0.97
CA TRP A 329 12.89 -22.40 -1.00
C TRP A 329 12.75 -23.55 -0.02
N ASN A 330 11.82 -23.46 0.93
CA ASN A 330 11.65 -24.51 1.94
C ASN A 330 10.26 -24.50 2.58
N GLY A 331 9.54 -25.59 2.47
CA GLY A 331 8.26 -25.77 3.15
C GLY A 331 7.13 -24.88 2.60
N ASN A 332 7.18 -24.48 1.32
CA ASN A 332 6.09 -23.77 0.70
C ASN A 332 5.05 -24.73 0.14
N HIS A 333 3.80 -24.30 0.15
CA HIS A 333 2.72 -25.02 -0.52
C HIS A 333 2.44 -24.38 -1.89
N TRP A 334 2.33 -25.25 -2.91
CA TRP A 334 2.04 -24.89 -4.30
C TRP A 334 0.79 -25.66 -4.74
N ASP A 335 -0.27 -24.98 -5.10
CA ASP A 335 -1.55 -25.64 -5.46
C ASP A 335 -1.50 -26.46 -6.76
N ASP A 336 -0.49 -26.25 -7.58
CA ASP A 336 -0.20 -27.04 -8.78
C ASP A 336 0.86 -28.15 -8.55
N TYR A 337 1.29 -28.37 -7.29
CA TYR A 337 2.18 -29.48 -6.95
C TYR A 337 1.45 -30.83 -7.09
N ALA A 338 1.97 -31.69 -7.94
CA ALA A 338 1.41 -33.00 -8.25
C ALA A 338 2.24 -34.18 -7.71
N GLY A 339 3.11 -33.93 -6.73
CA GLY A 339 3.90 -34.98 -6.08
C GLY A 339 3.10 -35.82 -5.10
N PHE A 340 3.77 -36.68 -4.37
CA PHE A 340 3.16 -37.55 -3.36
C PHE A 340 3.96 -37.51 -2.06
N ASP A 341 3.31 -37.88 -0.97
CA ASP A 341 3.87 -38.02 0.38
C ASP A 341 3.66 -39.48 0.81
N LYS A 342 4.73 -40.29 0.77
CA LYS A 342 4.69 -41.74 1.02
C LYS A 342 4.75 -42.04 2.50
N ASP A 343 5.52 -41.28 3.27
CA ASP A 343 5.71 -41.49 4.69
C ASP A 343 4.71 -40.74 5.57
N LYS A 344 3.88 -39.88 4.93
CA LYS A 344 2.77 -39.12 5.53
C LYS A 344 3.23 -38.11 6.59
N ASP A 345 4.36 -37.48 6.35
CA ASP A 345 4.87 -36.40 7.19
C ASP A 345 4.35 -35.00 6.78
N GLY A 346 3.57 -34.91 5.69
CA GLY A 346 3.00 -33.68 5.16
C GLY A 346 3.91 -32.97 4.16
N VAL A 347 5.10 -33.48 3.91
CA VAL A 347 6.07 -32.97 2.93
C VAL A 347 6.09 -33.90 1.71
N GLY A 348 6.16 -33.34 0.54
CA GLY A 348 6.24 -34.14 -0.69
C GLY A 348 7.59 -34.78 -0.84
N ASP A 349 7.61 -36.10 -1.16
CA ASP A 349 8.83 -36.88 -1.41
C ASP A 349 9.52 -36.54 -2.75
N VAL A 350 8.84 -35.82 -3.61
CA VAL A 350 9.35 -35.39 -4.92
C VAL A 350 9.49 -33.88 -4.93
N PRO A 351 10.60 -33.31 -5.37
CA PRO A 351 10.76 -31.88 -5.46
C PRO A 351 9.68 -31.23 -6.34
N TYR A 352 9.24 -30.03 -5.95
CA TYR A 352 8.48 -29.15 -6.84
C TYR A 352 9.44 -28.42 -7.77
N GLU A 353 9.21 -28.52 -9.07
CA GLU A 353 10.09 -27.98 -10.10
C GLU A 353 9.29 -27.16 -11.11
N ILE A 354 9.73 -25.96 -11.38
CA ILE A 354 9.19 -25.13 -12.46
C ILE A 354 10.21 -25.14 -13.60
N TYR A 355 9.73 -25.52 -14.77
CA TYR A 355 10.52 -25.50 -16.00
C TYR A 355 10.06 -24.36 -16.90
N ASN A 356 11.02 -23.73 -17.53
CA ASN A 356 10.77 -22.70 -18.52
C ASN A 356 10.68 -23.34 -19.91
N TYR A 357 9.45 -23.45 -20.41
CA TYR A 357 9.14 -23.93 -21.77
C TYR A 357 8.96 -22.74 -22.72
N ALA A 358 7.79 -22.61 -23.34
CA ALA A 358 7.41 -21.45 -24.14
C ALA A 358 7.39 -20.13 -23.35
N ASP A 359 7.34 -20.19 -22.03
CA ASP A 359 7.52 -19.04 -21.13
C ASP A 359 8.83 -18.27 -21.39
N ARG A 360 9.84 -18.93 -21.97
CA ARG A 360 11.07 -18.28 -22.43
C ARG A 360 10.80 -17.16 -23.42
N LEU A 361 9.81 -17.30 -24.30
CA LEU A 361 9.43 -16.27 -25.23
C LEU A 361 8.93 -15.00 -24.50
N TRP A 362 8.16 -15.18 -23.44
CA TRP A 362 7.62 -14.08 -22.64
C TRP A 362 8.69 -13.38 -21.81
N MET A 363 9.65 -14.14 -21.31
CA MET A 363 10.76 -13.62 -20.51
C MET A 363 11.77 -12.85 -21.37
N GLU A 364 12.02 -13.32 -22.61
CA GLU A 364 12.93 -12.66 -23.56
C GLU A 364 12.27 -11.49 -24.31
N VAL A 365 10.95 -11.55 -24.52
CA VAL A 365 10.18 -10.53 -25.24
C VAL A 365 8.99 -10.07 -24.40
N PRO A 366 9.17 -9.13 -23.47
CA PRO A 366 8.12 -8.71 -22.52
C PRO A 366 6.80 -8.29 -23.17
N HIS A 367 6.86 -7.69 -24.38
CA HIS A 367 5.67 -7.28 -25.11
C HIS A 367 4.84 -8.44 -25.65
N ALA A 368 5.45 -9.62 -25.83
CA ALA A 368 4.73 -10.82 -26.24
C ALA A 368 3.77 -11.32 -25.13
N SER A 369 4.00 -10.94 -23.88
CA SER A 369 3.13 -11.26 -22.75
C SER A 369 1.68 -10.77 -22.95
N PHE A 370 1.46 -9.74 -23.78
CA PHE A 370 0.13 -9.29 -24.18
C PHE A 370 -0.70 -10.39 -24.86
N PHE A 371 -0.06 -11.31 -25.54
CA PHE A 371 -0.71 -12.43 -26.23
C PHE A 371 -0.83 -13.68 -25.35
N ARG A 372 -0.39 -13.61 -24.09
CA ARG A 372 -0.49 -14.70 -23.12
C ARG A 372 -1.97 -15.02 -22.89
N GLY A 373 -2.32 -16.30 -22.93
CA GLY A 373 -3.72 -16.74 -22.89
C GLY A 373 -4.43 -16.74 -24.25
N GLY A 374 -3.78 -16.27 -25.33
CA GLY A 374 -4.29 -16.45 -26.68
C GLY A 374 -4.22 -17.93 -27.09
N PHE A 375 -5.27 -18.43 -27.75
CA PHE A 375 -5.38 -19.86 -28.14
C PHE A 375 -4.13 -20.41 -28.85
N ALA A 376 -3.53 -19.64 -29.75
CA ALA A 376 -2.35 -20.09 -30.50
C ALA A 376 -1.13 -20.35 -29.59
N LEU A 377 -0.97 -19.55 -28.55
CA LEU A 377 0.16 -19.64 -27.66
C LEU A 377 -0.09 -20.65 -26.53
N ALA A 378 -1.33 -20.79 -26.08
CA ALA A 378 -1.72 -21.89 -25.20
C ALA A 378 -1.54 -23.25 -25.90
N ALA A 379 -1.87 -23.34 -27.19
CA ALA A 379 -1.63 -24.54 -27.98
C ALA A 379 -0.12 -24.81 -28.18
N LEU A 380 0.68 -23.76 -28.41
CA LEU A 380 2.13 -23.88 -28.51
C LEU A 380 2.76 -24.38 -27.21
N ASP A 381 2.38 -23.78 -26.07
CA ASP A 381 2.83 -24.21 -24.74
C ASP A 381 2.46 -25.67 -24.46
N PHE A 382 1.23 -26.06 -24.79
CA PHE A 382 0.79 -27.46 -24.68
C PHE A 382 1.60 -28.40 -25.53
N VAL A 383 1.87 -28.07 -26.81
CA VAL A 383 2.66 -28.88 -27.72
C VAL A 383 4.10 -28.98 -27.24
N GLU A 384 4.67 -27.88 -26.74
CA GLU A 384 6.05 -27.86 -26.24
C GLU A 384 6.21 -28.67 -24.96
N ARG A 385 5.19 -28.73 -24.09
CA ARG A 385 5.20 -29.66 -22.95
C ARG A 385 5.13 -31.14 -23.34
N LEU A 386 4.43 -31.45 -24.43
CA LEU A 386 4.32 -32.81 -24.95
C LEU A 386 5.57 -33.26 -25.73
N ALA A 387 6.17 -32.36 -26.47
CA ALA A 387 7.33 -32.61 -27.32
C ALA A 387 8.23 -31.36 -27.36
N PRO A 388 9.10 -31.15 -26.35
CA PRO A 388 9.93 -29.98 -26.28
C PRO A 388 10.80 -29.78 -27.52
N PHE A 389 10.73 -28.62 -28.16
CA PHE A 389 11.59 -28.22 -29.27
C PHE A 389 13.00 -27.83 -28.82
N SER A 390 13.16 -27.56 -27.52
CA SER A 390 14.42 -27.27 -26.84
C SER A 390 14.46 -27.97 -25.50
N GLU A 391 15.64 -28.20 -24.94
CA GLU A 391 15.74 -28.69 -23.57
C GLU A 391 15.08 -27.69 -22.59
N PRO A 392 14.06 -28.12 -21.83
CA PRO A 392 13.43 -27.27 -20.84
C PRO A 392 14.47 -26.84 -19.80
N ARG A 393 14.54 -25.53 -19.53
CA ARG A 393 15.46 -25.05 -18.52
C ARG A 393 14.76 -25.02 -17.15
N LEU A 394 15.38 -25.66 -16.17
CA LEU A 394 14.92 -25.60 -14.79
C LEU A 394 15.00 -24.15 -14.29
N LEU A 395 13.86 -23.57 -13.92
CA LEU A 395 13.73 -22.21 -13.46
C LEU A 395 13.90 -22.11 -11.94
N MET A 396 13.27 -23.04 -11.22
CA MET A 396 13.23 -23.06 -9.77
C MET A 396 13.01 -24.49 -9.29
N ARG A 397 13.54 -24.82 -8.10
CA ARG A 397 13.37 -26.13 -7.46
C ARG A 397 13.21 -25.95 -5.96
N GLU A 398 12.19 -26.58 -5.39
CA GLU A 398 11.99 -26.73 -3.96
C GLU A 398 12.01 -28.22 -3.61
N THR A 399 12.84 -28.58 -2.64
CA THR A 399 13.06 -29.97 -2.27
C THR A 399 12.10 -30.50 -1.20
N ALA A 400 11.41 -29.61 -0.51
CA ALA A 400 10.51 -29.95 0.59
C ALA A 400 9.16 -29.22 0.46
N PRO A 401 8.41 -29.40 -0.65
CA PRO A 401 7.12 -28.75 -0.83
C PRO A 401 6.08 -29.35 0.13
N LEU A 402 5.20 -28.52 0.68
CA LEU A 402 4.11 -28.98 1.53
C LEU A 402 2.96 -29.53 0.69
N MET A 403 2.38 -30.67 1.13
CA MET A 403 1.19 -31.26 0.50
C MET A 403 -0.07 -30.41 0.70
N GLU A 404 -0.15 -29.72 1.82
CA GLU A 404 -1.27 -28.83 2.16
C GLU A 404 -0.78 -27.46 2.63
N PRO A 405 -1.59 -26.40 2.49
CA PRO A 405 -1.25 -25.10 3.03
C PRO A 405 -0.97 -25.17 4.54
N PRO A 406 -0.03 -24.38 5.07
CA PRO A 406 0.18 -24.25 6.51
C PRO A 406 -1.14 -23.96 7.24
N GLU A 407 -1.35 -24.59 8.41
CA GLU A 407 -2.63 -24.55 9.16
C GLU A 407 -3.18 -23.13 9.36
N ARG A 408 -2.32 -22.17 9.68
CA ARG A 408 -2.67 -20.76 9.83
C ARG A 408 -3.24 -20.10 8.56
N LEU A 409 -2.98 -20.67 7.39
CA LEU A 409 -3.46 -20.16 6.09
C LEU A 409 -4.74 -20.86 5.62
N LYS A 410 -5.15 -21.96 6.27
CA LYS A 410 -6.39 -22.68 5.98
C LYS A 410 -7.66 -21.93 6.41
N VAL A 411 -7.56 -21.09 7.45
CA VAL A 411 -8.69 -20.43 8.13
C VAL A 411 -9.16 -19.15 7.44
N GLN A 412 -8.41 -18.62 6.51
CA GLN A 412 -8.88 -17.47 5.73
C GLN A 412 -9.78 -18.00 4.60
N ASP A 413 -11.10 -18.03 4.88
CA ASP A 413 -12.10 -18.40 3.90
C ASP A 413 -11.79 -17.78 2.54
N ALA A 414 -11.79 -18.65 1.52
CA ALA A 414 -11.78 -18.17 0.14
C ALA A 414 -12.95 -17.17 -0.01
N PRO A 415 -12.72 -16.00 -0.63
CA PRO A 415 -13.80 -15.08 -0.90
C PRO A 415 -14.90 -15.84 -1.64
N LYS A 416 -16.13 -15.68 -1.17
CA LYS A 416 -17.32 -16.29 -1.75
C LYS A 416 -17.38 -15.96 -3.22
N SER A 417 -16.94 -16.89 -4.06
CA SER A 417 -16.79 -16.85 -5.51
C SER A 417 -16.01 -15.68 -6.14
N ALA A 418 -15.23 -15.98 -7.17
CA ALA A 418 -14.54 -14.96 -8.00
C ALA A 418 -15.50 -13.91 -8.61
N LEU A 419 -16.80 -14.22 -8.66
CA LEU A 419 -17.86 -13.33 -9.14
C LEU A 419 -18.22 -12.23 -8.12
N GLU A 420 -18.08 -12.47 -6.81
CA GLU A 420 -18.32 -11.48 -5.76
C GLU A 420 -17.15 -10.49 -5.58
N MET A 421 -15.98 -10.83 -6.12
CA MET A 421 -14.83 -9.92 -6.14
C MET A 421 -14.89 -8.91 -7.29
N LEU A 422 -15.80 -9.11 -8.27
CA LEU A 422 -15.96 -8.25 -9.45
C LEU A 422 -17.15 -7.29 -9.32
N GLN A 423 -17.89 -7.32 -8.24
CA GLN A 423 -18.94 -6.38 -7.88
C GLN A 423 -18.42 -5.32 -6.90
#